data_c91a9cea1d0f2e62805fdef7c9c5b94f
#
_entry.id   c91a9cea1d0f2e62805fdef7c9c5b94f
#
_cell.length_a   1.000
_cell.length_b   1.000
_cell.length_c   1.000
_cell.angle_alpha   90.00
_cell.angle_beta   90.00
_cell.angle_gamma   90.00
#
_symmetry.space_group_name_H-M   'P 1'
#
loop_
_entity.id
_entity.type
_entity.pdbx_description
1 polymer ?
#
loop_
_entity_poly.entity_id
_entity_poly.type
_entity_poly.pdbx_seq_one_letter_code
_entity_poly.pdbx_strand_id
1 'polypeptide(L)'
;TRDDLDLIQLNSFGCGLDAVTTDCVNDILNGSGKIYTCLKIDEVNNLGAARIRVRSLLAAIRVKEKTHEKRTIRPSDYERVIFTEKMKKDNYTIICPQMSPIHFDLLVPAFRAAGYNMVIPDIPARECVDVGLKFVNNDACYPSLIVVGQIMAAVKSGDYDMDHTAILISQTGGG
;
A
#
# COMPACT_ATOMS: atom_id res chain seq x y z
N THR A 1 -4.92 8.38 24.57
CA THR A 1 -5.60 7.21 23.96
C THR A 1 -6.50 6.56 25.00
N ARG A 2 -7.77 6.43 24.67
CA ARG A 2 -8.75 5.80 25.57
C ARG A 2 -8.65 4.29 25.46
N ASP A 3 -8.61 3.59 26.58
CA ASP A 3 -8.47 2.14 26.62
C ASP A 3 -9.81 1.41 26.50
N ASP A 4 -10.90 2.13 26.71
CA ASP A 4 -12.28 1.67 26.66
C ASP A 4 -12.92 1.76 25.26
N LEU A 5 -12.14 2.09 24.23
CA LEU A 5 -12.62 2.21 22.84
C LEU A 5 -11.89 1.26 21.92
N ASP A 6 -12.63 0.49 21.15
CA ASP A 6 -12.18 -0.28 20.00
C ASP A 6 -12.78 0.29 18.71
N LEU A 7 -12.06 0.14 17.60
CA LEU A 7 -12.47 0.67 16.31
C LEU A 7 -12.94 -0.45 15.38
N ILE A 8 -14.13 -0.27 14.82
CA ILE A 8 -14.60 -1.07 13.69
C ILE A 8 -14.72 -0.13 12.50
N GLN A 9 -13.93 -0.39 11.47
CA GLN A 9 -14.02 0.34 10.20
C GLN A 9 -15.03 -0.34 9.28
N LEU A 10 -15.93 0.46 8.71
CA LEU A 10 -16.82 0.03 7.65
C LEU A 10 -16.18 0.39 6.31
N ASN A 11 -15.96 -0.61 5.46
CA ASN A 11 -15.35 -0.44 4.14
C ASN A 11 -16.33 -0.94 3.08
N SER A 12 -16.56 -0.14 2.03
CA SER A 12 -17.51 -0.47 0.97
C SER A 12 -16.86 -1.32 -0.13
N PHE A 13 -15.91 -0.79 -0.87
CA PHE A 13 -15.32 -1.49 -2.02
C PHE A 13 -13.81 -1.74 -1.93
N GLY A 14 -13.14 -1.22 -0.92
CA GLY A 14 -11.68 -1.33 -0.81
C GLY A 14 -10.92 -0.66 -1.96
N CYS A 15 -11.49 0.38 -2.57
CA CYS A 15 -10.85 1.14 -3.64
C CYS A 15 -10.55 2.58 -3.22
N GLY A 16 -9.61 3.22 -3.93
CA GLY A 16 -9.23 4.59 -3.66
C GLY A 16 -8.73 4.81 -2.23
N LEU A 17 -9.30 5.78 -1.55
CA LEU A 17 -8.91 6.17 -0.18
C LEU A 17 -9.07 5.02 0.82
N ASP A 18 -10.12 4.20 0.69
CA ASP A 18 -10.42 3.11 1.63
C ASP A 18 -9.32 2.03 1.64
N ALA A 19 -8.70 1.73 0.50
CA ALA A 19 -7.62 0.76 0.42
C ALA A 19 -6.40 1.21 1.23
N VAL A 20 -6.04 2.49 1.12
CA VAL A 20 -4.88 3.07 1.81
C VAL A 20 -5.18 3.29 3.29
N THR A 21 -6.36 3.84 3.63
CA THR A 21 -6.73 4.10 5.03
C THR A 21 -6.88 2.83 5.83
N THR A 22 -7.34 1.73 5.24
CA THR A 22 -7.47 0.44 5.91
C THR A 22 -6.12 -0.05 6.42
N ASP A 23 -5.10 -0.03 5.58
CA ASP A 23 -3.74 -0.46 5.95
C ASP A 23 -3.11 0.50 6.97
N CYS A 24 -3.20 1.82 6.75
CA CYS A 24 -2.69 2.81 7.69
C CYS A 24 -3.33 2.71 9.08
N VAL A 25 -4.66 2.56 9.14
CA VAL A 25 -5.39 2.41 10.42
C VAL A 25 -5.01 1.10 11.10
N ASN A 26 -4.88 0.01 10.34
CA ASN A 26 -4.45 -1.29 10.86
C ASN A 26 -3.05 -1.18 11.50
N ASP A 27 -2.09 -0.56 10.82
CA ASP A 27 -0.73 -0.39 11.33
C ASP A 27 -0.69 0.47 12.59
N ILE A 28 -1.41 1.59 12.62
CA ILE A 28 -1.49 2.48 13.78
C ILE A 28 -2.11 1.77 14.98
N LEU A 29 -3.20 1.04 14.77
CA LEU A 29 -3.92 0.36 15.85
C LEU A 29 -3.14 -0.85 16.37
N ASN A 30 -2.58 -1.67 15.49
CA ASN A 30 -1.71 -2.78 15.88
C ASN A 30 -0.45 -2.29 16.60
N GLY A 31 0.18 -1.23 16.08
CA GLY A 31 1.33 -0.58 16.73
C GLY A 31 1.01 -0.03 18.13
N SER A 32 -0.24 0.39 18.36
CA SER A 32 -0.72 0.82 19.69
C SER A 32 -1.34 -0.30 20.53
N GLY A 33 -1.24 -1.56 20.09
CA GLY A 33 -1.78 -2.73 20.80
C GLY A 33 -3.30 -2.76 20.86
N LYS A 34 -4.00 -2.07 19.95
CA LYS A 34 -5.45 -2.13 19.80
C LYS A 34 -5.86 -3.21 18.81
N ILE A 35 -7.08 -3.72 19.00
CA ILE A 35 -7.66 -4.67 18.05
C ILE A 35 -8.33 -3.88 16.93
N TYR A 36 -7.95 -4.18 15.70
CA TYR A 36 -8.55 -3.60 14.51
C TYR A 36 -9.51 -4.59 13.85
N THR A 37 -10.67 -4.12 13.44
CA THR A 37 -11.64 -4.93 12.72
C THR A 37 -12.21 -4.12 11.56
N CYS A 38 -12.09 -4.65 10.34
CA CYS A 38 -12.71 -4.09 9.16
C CYS A 38 -13.91 -4.95 8.75
N LEU A 39 -15.07 -4.32 8.60
CA LEU A 39 -16.29 -4.94 8.06
C LEU A 39 -16.49 -4.44 6.64
N LYS A 40 -16.49 -5.36 5.69
CA LYS A 40 -16.88 -5.06 4.31
C LYS A 40 -18.38 -5.04 4.19
N ILE A 41 -18.89 -3.93 3.68
CA ILE A 41 -20.30 -3.71 3.37
C ILE A 41 -20.37 -3.49 1.87
N ASP A 42 -20.77 -4.51 1.14
CA ASP A 42 -21.02 -4.45 -0.28
C ASP A 42 -22.52 -4.59 -0.56
N GLU A 43 -22.91 -4.49 -1.85
CA GLU A 43 -24.30 -4.61 -2.30
C GLU A 43 -24.87 -6.01 -2.03
N VAL A 44 -24.00 -7.01 -1.89
CA VAL A 44 -24.37 -8.37 -1.52
C VAL A 44 -24.27 -8.51 -0.01
N ASN A 45 -25.36 -8.19 0.68
CA ASN A 45 -25.44 -8.24 2.15
C ASN A 45 -25.16 -9.63 2.72
N ASN A 46 -23.89 -10.03 2.79
CA ASN A 46 -23.49 -11.26 3.47
C ASN A 46 -23.34 -11.01 4.99
N LEU A 47 -24.46 -10.94 5.67
CA LEU A 47 -24.52 -10.76 7.13
C LEU A 47 -23.78 -11.88 7.89
N GLY A 48 -23.59 -13.05 7.27
CA GLY A 48 -22.83 -14.17 7.85
C GLY A 48 -21.37 -13.81 8.10
N ALA A 49 -20.70 -13.25 7.10
CA ALA A 49 -19.30 -12.82 7.22
C ALA A 49 -19.12 -11.71 8.26
N ALA A 50 -20.01 -10.70 8.27
CA ALA A 50 -20.00 -9.63 9.26
C ALA A 50 -20.18 -10.17 10.69
N ARG A 51 -21.12 -11.10 10.89
CA ARG A 51 -21.35 -11.76 12.19
C ARG A 51 -20.13 -12.52 12.69
N ILE A 52 -19.43 -13.24 11.79
CA ILE A 52 -18.22 -13.99 12.14
C ILE A 52 -17.13 -13.01 12.59
N ARG A 53 -16.90 -11.92 11.83
CA ARG A 53 -15.90 -10.91 12.19
C ARG A 53 -16.19 -10.23 13.51
N VAL A 54 -17.46 -9.87 13.80
CA VAL A 54 -17.87 -9.28 15.09
C VAL A 54 -17.68 -10.29 16.23
N ARG A 55 -18.03 -11.57 16.03
CA ARG A 55 -17.79 -12.60 17.04
C ARG A 55 -16.29 -12.80 17.31
N SER A 56 -15.45 -12.79 16.28
CA SER A 56 -14.00 -12.86 16.42
C SER A 56 -13.43 -11.67 17.19
N LEU A 57 -13.92 -10.45 16.92
CA LEU A 57 -13.56 -9.26 17.68
C LEU A 57 -13.91 -9.40 19.16
N LEU A 58 -15.15 -9.80 19.48
CA LEU A 58 -15.58 -10.00 20.86
C LEU A 58 -14.78 -11.08 21.58
N ALA A 59 -14.41 -12.17 20.87
CA ALA A 59 -13.55 -13.20 21.43
C ALA A 59 -12.14 -12.65 21.71
N ALA A 60 -11.56 -11.89 20.79
CA ALA A 60 -10.25 -11.29 20.96
C ALA A 60 -10.21 -10.28 22.13
N ILE A 61 -11.26 -9.45 22.29
CA ILE A 61 -11.40 -8.53 23.43
C ILE A 61 -11.41 -9.31 24.74
N ARG A 62 -12.21 -10.38 24.84
CA ARG A 62 -12.27 -11.22 26.05
C ARG A 62 -10.93 -11.89 26.38
N VAL A 63 -10.19 -12.34 25.38
CA VAL A 63 -8.85 -12.90 25.59
C VAL A 63 -7.90 -11.82 26.11
N LYS A 64 -7.91 -10.64 25.50
CA LYS A 64 -7.09 -9.51 25.92
C LYS A 64 -7.37 -9.06 27.36
N GLU A 65 -8.64 -9.00 27.76
CA GLU A 65 -9.04 -8.68 29.13
C GLU A 65 -8.51 -9.72 30.14
N LYS A 66 -8.49 -11.00 29.76
CA LYS A 66 -8.00 -12.08 30.62
C LYS A 66 -6.48 -12.13 30.75
N THR A 67 -5.75 -11.81 29.67
CA THR A 67 -4.30 -11.92 29.63
C THR A 67 -3.60 -10.72 30.25
N HIS A 68 -4.29 -9.60 30.47
CA HIS A 68 -3.71 -8.34 30.97
C HIS A 68 -2.44 -7.93 30.22
N GLU A 69 -2.36 -8.26 28.92
CA GLU A 69 -1.19 -7.97 28.10
C GLU A 69 -0.90 -6.47 28.06
N LYS A 70 0.28 -6.09 28.54
CA LYS A 70 0.74 -4.70 28.47
C LYS A 70 0.92 -4.31 27.01
N ARG A 71 0.36 -3.18 26.63
CA ARG A 71 0.54 -2.61 25.30
C ARG A 71 2.02 -2.31 25.03
N THR A 72 2.56 -2.91 24.00
CA THR A 72 3.86 -2.52 23.45
C THR A 72 3.57 -1.56 22.29
N ILE A 73 3.74 -0.26 22.53
CA ILE A 73 3.69 0.72 21.46
C ILE A 73 4.98 0.56 20.65
N ARG A 74 4.86 0.18 19.39
CA ARG A 74 5.97 0.20 18.46
C ARG A 74 5.94 1.55 17.73
N PRO A 75 6.97 2.40 17.90
CA PRO A 75 7.08 3.60 17.09
C PRO A 75 7.17 3.19 15.61
N SER A 76 6.59 4.01 14.74
CA SER A 76 6.79 3.83 13.30
C SER A 76 8.23 4.19 12.97
N ASP A 77 9.01 3.21 12.52
CA ASP A 77 10.39 3.43 12.05
C ASP A 77 10.42 3.93 10.60
N TYR A 78 9.25 4.32 10.06
CA TYR A 78 9.16 4.81 8.70
C TYR A 78 9.70 6.23 8.59
N GLU A 79 10.88 6.35 8.01
CA GLU A 79 11.49 7.61 7.63
C GLU A 79 11.26 7.86 6.13
N ARG A 80 10.61 8.97 5.80
CA ARG A 80 10.36 9.34 4.41
C ARG A 80 11.66 9.78 3.74
N VAL A 81 12.16 8.97 2.83
CA VAL A 81 13.31 9.34 1.99
C VAL A 81 12.83 10.28 0.87
N ILE A 82 13.44 11.47 0.80
CA ILE A 82 13.16 12.46 -0.23
C ILE A 82 14.21 12.35 -1.33
N PHE A 83 13.78 12.35 -2.61
CA PHE A 83 14.68 12.40 -3.75
C PHE A 83 15.43 13.73 -3.76
N THR A 84 16.76 13.70 -3.78
CA THR A 84 17.63 14.87 -3.66
C THR A 84 18.33 15.22 -4.99
N GLU A 85 18.82 16.46 -5.08
CA GLU A 85 19.67 16.88 -6.21
C GLU A 85 20.97 16.05 -6.33
N LYS A 86 21.46 15.49 -5.21
CA LYS A 86 22.59 14.57 -5.24
C LYS A 86 22.22 13.27 -5.97
N MET A 87 21.09 12.66 -5.66
CA MET A 87 20.60 11.46 -6.32
C MET A 87 20.42 11.67 -7.82
N LYS A 88 19.98 12.87 -8.23
CA LYS A 88 19.89 13.25 -9.64
C LYS A 88 21.28 13.30 -10.30
N LYS A 89 22.26 13.93 -9.64
CA LYS A 89 23.64 14.01 -10.15
C LYS A 89 24.33 12.64 -10.24
N ASP A 90 24.02 11.77 -9.27
CA ASP A 90 24.52 10.39 -9.22
C ASP A 90 23.75 9.47 -10.19
N ASN A 91 22.89 10.05 -11.04
CA ASN A 91 22.13 9.37 -12.10
C ASN A 91 21.27 8.20 -11.61
N TYR A 92 20.60 8.36 -10.47
CA TYR A 92 19.65 7.36 -9.97
C TYR A 92 18.62 6.97 -11.01
N THR A 93 18.39 5.68 -11.18
CA THR A 93 17.31 5.18 -12.03
C THR A 93 15.97 5.40 -11.35
N ILE A 94 15.06 6.09 -12.02
CA ILE A 94 13.71 6.33 -11.52
C ILE A 94 12.77 5.37 -12.24
N ILE A 95 12.35 4.32 -11.54
CA ILE A 95 11.36 3.38 -12.04
C ILE A 95 9.97 4.00 -11.87
N CYS A 96 9.24 4.12 -12.96
CA CYS A 96 7.87 4.59 -12.98
C CYS A 96 6.96 3.53 -13.60
N PRO A 97 5.90 3.08 -12.90
CA PRO A 97 4.97 2.11 -13.49
C PRO A 97 4.16 2.75 -14.61
N GLN A 98 3.85 1.96 -15.64
CA GLN A 98 3.02 2.42 -16.74
C GLN A 98 1.57 2.58 -16.31
N MET A 99 1.12 3.80 -16.14
CA MET A 99 -0.27 4.10 -15.75
C MET A 99 -1.12 4.60 -16.93
N SER A 100 -0.50 5.22 -17.93
CA SER A 100 -1.17 5.70 -19.13
C SER A 100 -0.15 5.91 -20.26
N PRO A 101 -0.13 5.04 -21.30
CA PRO A 101 0.84 5.13 -22.38
C PRO A 101 0.93 6.51 -23.00
N ILE A 102 -0.21 7.12 -23.36
CA ILE A 102 -0.27 8.44 -24.01
C ILE A 102 0.43 9.52 -23.18
N HIS A 103 0.23 9.53 -21.86
CA HIS A 103 0.86 10.50 -20.99
C HIS A 103 2.36 10.23 -20.80
N PHE A 104 2.73 8.97 -20.66
CA PHE A 104 4.12 8.59 -20.39
C PHE A 104 5.01 8.71 -21.61
N ASP A 105 4.47 8.60 -22.84
CA ASP A 105 5.19 8.89 -24.09
C ASP A 105 5.67 10.34 -24.17
N LEU A 106 4.97 11.26 -23.48
CA LEU A 106 5.37 12.67 -23.36
C LEU A 106 6.21 12.93 -22.10
N LEU A 107 5.85 12.32 -20.98
CA LEU A 107 6.50 12.58 -19.68
C LEU A 107 7.92 12.02 -19.63
N VAL A 108 8.16 10.82 -20.14
CA VAL A 108 9.51 10.21 -20.11
C VAL A 108 10.54 11.05 -20.84
N PRO A 109 10.33 11.50 -22.09
CA PRO A 109 11.26 12.40 -22.75
C PRO A 109 11.45 13.73 -22.01
N ALA A 110 10.38 14.30 -21.44
CA ALA A 110 10.46 15.54 -20.67
C ALA A 110 11.33 15.40 -19.41
N PHE A 111 11.14 14.31 -18.64
CA PHE A 111 11.98 14.02 -17.48
C PHE A 111 13.43 13.77 -17.86
N ARG A 112 13.68 13.04 -18.94
CA ARG A 112 15.05 12.81 -19.47
C ARG A 112 15.71 14.11 -19.93
N ALA A 113 14.98 14.98 -20.62
CA ALA A 113 15.47 16.30 -21.01
C ALA A 113 15.78 17.19 -19.79
N ALA A 114 15.08 17.00 -18.70
CA ALA A 114 15.35 17.68 -17.43
C ALA A 114 16.48 17.01 -16.62
N GLY A 115 17.13 15.98 -17.14
CA GLY A 115 18.27 15.31 -16.53
C GLY A 115 17.92 14.23 -15.50
N TYR A 116 16.73 13.65 -15.58
CA TYR A 116 16.32 12.51 -14.76
C TYR A 116 16.38 11.22 -15.57
N ASN A 117 16.96 10.17 -15.00
CA ASN A 117 17.01 8.86 -15.63
C ASN A 117 15.72 8.07 -15.36
N MET A 118 14.67 8.43 -16.04
CA MET A 118 13.35 7.81 -15.90
C MET A 118 13.18 6.61 -16.81
N VAL A 119 12.72 5.49 -16.26
CA VAL A 119 12.48 4.22 -16.93
C VAL A 119 11.09 3.71 -16.62
N ILE A 120 10.40 3.22 -17.65
CA ILE A 120 9.16 2.46 -17.50
C ILE A 120 9.50 1.01 -17.77
N PRO A 121 9.33 0.10 -16.79
CA PRO A 121 9.61 -1.31 -17.00
C PRO A 121 8.66 -1.91 -18.05
N ASP A 122 9.20 -2.62 -19.01
CA ASP A 122 8.43 -3.37 -20.01
C ASP A 122 8.14 -4.77 -19.47
N ILE A 123 7.11 -4.88 -18.64
CA ILE A 123 6.72 -6.13 -17.99
C ILE A 123 5.31 -6.51 -18.44
N PRO A 124 5.09 -7.76 -18.89
CA PRO A 124 3.77 -8.21 -19.31
C PRO A 124 2.71 -8.05 -18.21
N ALA A 125 1.52 -7.60 -18.57
CA ALA A 125 0.44 -7.33 -17.62
C ALA A 125 0.10 -8.57 -16.74
N ARG A 126 0.17 -9.77 -17.32
CA ARG A 126 -0.06 -11.02 -16.57
C ARG A 126 0.96 -11.23 -15.46
N GLU A 127 2.23 -10.97 -15.75
CA GLU A 127 3.30 -11.07 -14.75
C GLU A 127 3.11 -10.02 -13.65
N CYS A 128 2.72 -8.78 -14.02
CA CYS A 128 2.38 -7.75 -13.05
C CYS A 128 1.27 -8.21 -12.10
N VAL A 129 0.22 -8.88 -12.61
CA VAL A 129 -0.87 -9.42 -11.80
C VAL A 129 -0.35 -10.52 -10.87
N ASP A 130 0.38 -11.49 -11.41
CA ASP A 130 0.88 -12.64 -10.65
C ASP A 130 1.84 -12.22 -9.52
N VAL A 131 2.65 -11.18 -9.77
CA VAL A 131 3.53 -10.59 -8.76
C VAL A 131 2.71 -9.73 -7.79
N GLY A 132 1.84 -8.86 -8.29
CA GLY A 132 1.01 -7.97 -7.47
C GLY A 132 0.18 -8.71 -6.43
N LEU A 133 -0.42 -9.84 -6.79
CA LEU A 133 -1.20 -10.68 -5.87
C LEU A 133 -0.40 -11.20 -4.66
N LYS A 134 0.93 -11.18 -4.72
CA LYS A 134 1.80 -11.59 -3.60
C LYS A 134 2.10 -10.46 -2.63
N PHE A 135 1.95 -9.20 -3.06
CA PHE A 135 2.37 -8.02 -2.30
C PHE A 135 1.26 -7.04 -1.97
N VAL A 136 0.15 -7.12 -2.69
CA VAL A 136 -0.99 -6.24 -2.49
C VAL A 136 -2.08 -6.96 -1.73
N ASN A 137 -2.73 -6.27 -0.81
CA ASN A 137 -3.92 -6.78 -0.14
C ASN A 137 -4.99 -7.14 -1.19
N ASN A 138 -5.63 -8.29 -1.04
CA ASN A 138 -6.70 -8.77 -1.95
C ASN A 138 -7.88 -7.81 -2.07
N ASP A 139 -7.95 -6.83 -1.19
CA ASP A 139 -9.00 -5.81 -1.15
C ASP A 139 -8.66 -4.58 -2.00
N ALA A 140 -7.42 -4.46 -2.47
CA ALA A 140 -7.00 -3.37 -3.34
C ALA A 140 -7.61 -3.50 -4.74
N CYS A 141 -7.85 -2.34 -5.38
CA CYS A 141 -8.39 -2.34 -6.74
C CYS A 141 -7.40 -2.91 -7.76
N TYR A 142 -7.92 -3.45 -8.85
CA TYR A 142 -7.13 -4.08 -9.91
C TYR A 142 -6.02 -3.18 -10.49
N PRO A 143 -6.26 -1.87 -10.76
CA PRO A 143 -5.19 -0.96 -11.18
C PRO A 143 -4.04 -0.85 -10.17
N SER A 144 -4.33 -0.76 -8.88
CA SER A 144 -3.30 -0.73 -7.83
C SER A 144 -2.48 -2.02 -7.81
N LEU A 145 -3.14 -3.16 -8.00
CA LEU A 145 -2.48 -4.46 -8.08
C LEU A 145 -1.49 -4.52 -9.25
N ILE A 146 -1.86 -4.02 -10.44
CA ILE A 146 -0.99 -3.98 -11.61
C ILE A 146 0.19 -3.04 -11.37
N VAL A 147 -0.06 -1.83 -10.85
CA VAL A 147 0.97 -0.81 -10.61
C VAL A 147 2.01 -1.33 -9.62
N VAL A 148 1.57 -1.85 -8.47
CA VAL A 148 2.48 -2.42 -7.48
C VAL A 148 3.17 -3.66 -8.02
N GLY A 149 2.46 -4.51 -8.75
CA GLY A 149 3.03 -5.69 -9.39
C GLY A 149 4.15 -5.36 -10.37
N GLN A 150 3.97 -4.33 -11.20
CA GLN A 150 4.99 -3.86 -12.12
C GLN A 150 6.24 -3.34 -11.41
N ILE A 151 6.05 -2.54 -10.37
CA ILE A 151 7.16 -2.05 -9.53
C ILE A 151 7.90 -3.23 -8.89
N MET A 152 7.18 -4.15 -8.27
CA MET A 152 7.79 -5.29 -7.58
C MET A 152 8.46 -6.28 -8.53
N ALA A 153 7.93 -6.48 -9.73
CA ALA A 153 8.56 -7.28 -10.76
C ALA A 153 9.87 -6.64 -11.23
N ALA A 154 9.87 -5.32 -11.47
CA ALA A 154 11.08 -4.59 -11.81
C ALA A 154 12.15 -4.66 -10.72
N VAL A 155 11.77 -4.46 -9.46
CA VAL A 155 12.69 -4.57 -8.30
C VAL A 155 13.30 -5.98 -8.20
N LYS A 156 12.55 -7.01 -8.56
CA LYS A 156 12.98 -8.41 -8.46
C LYS A 156 13.67 -8.94 -9.71
N SER A 157 13.62 -8.25 -10.83
CA SER A 157 14.24 -8.70 -12.09
C SER A 157 15.76 -8.81 -11.99
N GLY A 158 16.39 -8.01 -11.13
CA GLY A 158 17.85 -7.87 -11.04
C GLY A 158 18.45 -6.95 -12.10
N ASP A 159 17.62 -6.30 -12.93
CA ASP A 159 18.06 -5.42 -14.02
C ASP A 159 18.46 -4.02 -13.51
N TYR A 160 18.13 -3.71 -12.26
CA TYR A 160 18.33 -2.39 -11.67
C TYR A 160 19.22 -2.47 -10.42
N ASP A 161 20.14 -1.51 -10.29
CA ASP A 161 20.91 -1.32 -9.06
C ASP A 161 20.02 -0.71 -7.98
N MET A 162 19.62 -1.51 -7.00
CA MET A 162 18.67 -1.08 -5.96
C MET A 162 19.22 0.01 -5.02
N ASP A 163 20.55 0.12 -4.90
CA ASP A 163 21.19 1.18 -4.11
C ASP A 163 21.11 2.55 -4.80
N HIS A 164 20.94 2.55 -6.14
CA HIS A 164 20.81 3.73 -6.97
C HIS A 164 19.48 3.77 -7.73
N THR A 165 18.41 3.26 -7.11
CA THR A 165 17.09 3.25 -7.70
C THR A 165 16.08 4.00 -6.82
N ALA A 166 15.21 4.74 -7.47
CA ALA A 166 14.05 5.40 -6.86
C ALA A 166 12.77 5.00 -7.59
N ILE A 167 11.64 5.16 -6.94
CA ILE A 167 10.33 4.87 -7.52
C ILE A 167 9.54 6.17 -7.60
N LEU A 168 8.93 6.41 -8.76
CA LEU A 168 8.00 7.51 -8.98
C LEU A 168 6.60 6.97 -9.20
N ILE A 169 5.65 7.46 -8.43
CA ILE A 169 4.22 7.20 -8.64
C ILE A 169 3.44 8.50 -8.57
N SER A 170 2.43 8.65 -9.43
CA SER A 170 1.57 9.83 -9.39
C SER A 170 0.62 9.75 -8.19
N GLN A 171 0.42 10.87 -7.54
CA GLN A 171 -0.60 11.05 -6.51
C GLN A 171 -1.68 11.99 -7.06
N THR A 172 -2.93 11.51 -7.09
CA THR A 172 -4.07 12.40 -7.30
C THR A 172 -4.36 13.11 -5.99
N GLY A 173 -4.57 14.42 -6.04
CA GLY A 173 -4.73 15.25 -4.84
C GLY A 173 -6.03 14.97 -4.07
N GLY A 174 -6.16 13.78 -3.55
CA GLY A 174 -7.12 13.46 -2.51
C GLY A 174 -6.46 13.73 -1.17
N GLY A 175 -6.97 14.68 -0.43
CA GLY A 175 -6.40 15.20 0.79
C GLY A 175 -6.07 14.21 1.86
#